data_ec8eff9f78eac1759fbd222e00a4508c
#
_entry.id   ec8eff9f78eac1759fbd222e00a4508c
#
_cell.length_a   1.000
_cell.length_b   1.000
_cell.length_c   1.000
_cell.angle_alpha   90.00
_cell.angle_beta   90.00
_cell.angle_gamma   90.00
#
_symmetry.space_group_name_H-M   'P 1'
#
loop_
_entity.id
_entity.type
_entity.pdbx_description
1 polymer ?
#
loop_
_entity_poly.entity_id
_entity_poly.type
_entity_poly.pdbx_seq_one_letter_code
_entity_poly.pdbx_strand_id
1 'polypeptide(L)'
;MGKIFSFFLKSLMGKIAGILLIAVLLVGGWFYTQHAGFNFFNIRFGGELKIDKTTNVVEKIKEISEFSTACYYEEAVLKDKKTDNNKGNLLGLVGVETSKEIVILSKGKVRAGFDLSKINAESIHISGDTLSIELPQPKIFDIITNPSDYEMYVEDGKWSHDEISALQAEYRNQLLAKAKEAGILAKAKEAGKKRLESLFMTFGFSVVKLKCE
;
A
#
# COMPACT_ATOMS: atom_id res chain seq x y z
N MET A 1 75.88 55.67 -1.00
CA MET A 1 75.27 54.40 -0.69
C MET A 1 74.26 54.40 0.49
N GLY A 2 74.21 55.46 1.32
CA GLY A 2 73.30 55.43 2.54
C GLY A 2 71.83 55.71 2.28
N LYS A 3 71.43 56.45 1.22
CA LYS A 3 70.01 56.82 0.98
C LYS A 3 69.10 55.65 0.43
N ILE A 4 69.70 54.79 -0.32
CA ILE A 4 68.93 53.61 -0.88
C ILE A 4 68.68 52.58 0.22
N PHE A 5 69.65 52.42 1.13
CA PHE A 5 69.51 51.47 2.27
C PHE A 5 68.43 51.91 3.25
N SER A 6 68.36 53.25 3.55
CA SER A 6 67.33 53.80 4.45
C SER A 6 65.92 53.73 3.86
N PHE A 7 65.77 53.78 2.52
CA PHE A 7 64.48 53.66 1.86
C PHE A 7 64.00 52.22 1.90
N PHE A 8 64.88 51.22 1.67
CA PHE A 8 64.58 49.83 1.82
C PHE A 8 64.18 49.40 3.25
N LEU A 9 64.91 49.97 4.22
CA LEU A 9 64.64 49.71 5.63
C LEU A 9 63.29 50.29 6.07
N LYS A 10 62.91 51.48 5.63
CA LYS A 10 61.58 52.07 5.90
C LYS A 10 60.45 51.30 5.25
N SER A 11 60.65 50.79 4.00
CA SER A 11 59.65 49.94 3.32
C SER A 11 59.51 48.60 4.02
N LEU A 12 60.61 48.00 4.50
CA LEU A 12 60.56 46.74 5.24
C LEU A 12 59.91 46.89 6.60
N MET A 13 60.19 47.95 7.33
CA MET A 13 59.57 48.29 8.62
C MET A 13 58.06 48.52 8.45
N GLY A 14 57.62 49.21 7.38
CA GLY A 14 56.17 49.37 7.12
C GLY A 14 55.42 48.06 6.88
N LYS A 15 56.06 47.14 6.14
CA LYS A 15 55.48 45.80 5.92
C LYS A 15 55.42 44.97 7.19
N ILE A 16 56.48 45.01 8.01
CA ILE A 16 56.55 44.34 9.31
C ILE A 16 55.51 44.94 10.29
N ALA A 17 55.36 46.25 10.33
CA ALA A 17 54.32 46.88 11.13
C ALA A 17 52.90 46.53 10.69
N GLY A 18 52.64 46.38 9.36
CA GLY A 18 51.38 45.94 8.82
C GLY A 18 51.03 44.50 9.22
N ILE A 19 52.03 43.61 9.15
CA ILE A 19 51.85 42.20 9.54
C ILE A 19 51.60 42.09 11.06
N LEU A 20 52.30 42.87 11.88
CA LEU A 20 52.07 42.88 13.33
C LEU A 20 50.69 43.44 13.68
N LEU A 21 50.21 44.45 12.98
CA LEU A 21 48.88 45.01 13.21
C LEU A 21 47.78 43.98 12.85
N ILE A 22 47.93 43.26 11.75
CA ILE A 22 47.01 42.16 11.36
C ILE A 22 47.06 41.06 12.42
N ALA A 23 48.22 40.66 12.88
CA ALA A 23 48.37 39.62 13.90
C ALA A 23 47.70 40.02 15.23
N VAL A 24 47.84 41.31 15.64
CA VAL A 24 47.17 41.84 16.86
C VAL A 24 45.64 41.85 16.69
N LEU A 25 45.13 42.20 15.50
CA LEU A 25 43.70 42.17 15.22
C LEU A 25 43.17 40.72 15.21
N LEU A 26 43.91 39.76 14.68
CA LEU A 26 43.52 38.36 14.69
C LEU A 26 43.53 37.77 16.10
N VAL A 27 44.57 38.07 16.91
CA VAL A 27 44.67 37.61 18.29
C VAL A 27 43.62 38.30 19.16
N GLY A 28 43.42 39.61 19.00
CA GLY A 28 42.39 40.38 19.70
C GLY A 28 40.98 39.93 19.34
N GLY A 29 40.73 39.67 18.05
CA GLY A 29 39.48 39.09 17.57
C GLY A 29 39.22 37.72 18.16
N TRP A 30 40.25 36.84 18.18
CA TRP A 30 40.15 35.53 18.78
C TRP A 30 39.90 35.59 20.30
N PHE A 31 40.56 36.48 21.00
CA PHE A 31 40.37 36.68 22.44
C PHE A 31 39.00 37.31 22.77
N TYR A 32 38.50 38.20 21.92
CA TYR A 32 37.18 38.80 22.04
C TYR A 32 36.07 37.75 21.82
N THR A 33 36.23 36.85 20.87
CA THR A 33 35.27 35.76 20.64
C THR A 33 35.25 34.76 21.79
N GLN A 34 36.36 34.51 22.46
CA GLN A 34 36.41 33.66 23.66
C GLN A 34 35.73 34.31 24.89
N HIS A 35 35.85 35.59 25.06
CA HIS A 35 35.29 36.29 26.24
C HIS A 35 33.86 36.79 26.02
N ALA A 36 33.46 37.08 24.82
CA ALA A 36 32.12 37.55 24.49
C ALA A 36 31.08 36.44 24.36
N GLY A 37 31.47 35.17 24.54
CA GLY A 37 30.53 34.04 24.41
C GLY A 37 29.92 33.90 23.00
N PHE A 38 30.51 34.52 21.99
CA PHE A 38 30.05 34.46 20.63
C PHE A 38 30.49 33.12 20.02
N ASN A 39 29.72 32.06 20.25
CA ASN A 39 29.88 30.79 19.58
C ASN A 39 29.42 30.93 18.12
N PHE A 40 30.32 31.40 17.26
CA PHE A 40 30.06 31.48 15.80
C PHE A 40 29.77 30.12 15.16
N PHE A 41 30.08 29.02 15.86
CA PHE A 41 29.75 27.64 15.45
C PHE A 41 28.46 27.08 16.06
N ASN A 42 27.72 27.87 16.84
CA ASN A 42 26.39 27.51 17.29
C ASN A 42 25.29 28.08 16.36
N ILE A 43 25.53 28.11 15.05
CA ILE A 43 24.43 28.03 14.13
C ILE A 43 23.94 26.56 14.28
N ARG A 44 23.07 26.35 15.25
CA ARG A 44 22.17 25.19 15.24
C ARG A 44 21.35 25.26 13.94
N PHE A 45 21.89 24.69 12.86
CA PHE A 45 21.08 24.10 11.82
C PHE A 45 20.41 22.85 12.41
N GLY A 46 19.43 23.10 13.24
CA GLY A 46 18.73 22.06 13.95
C GLY A 46 17.54 22.67 14.64
N GLY A 47 16.63 23.25 13.89
CA GLY A 47 15.26 22.97 14.17
C GLY A 47 15.18 21.44 14.02
N GLU A 48 14.96 20.68 15.10
CA GLU A 48 14.33 19.40 14.97
C GLU A 48 13.05 19.68 14.15
N LEU A 49 13.12 19.46 12.86
CA LEU A 49 11.93 19.12 12.10
C LEU A 49 11.44 17.88 12.84
N LYS A 50 10.56 18.05 13.82
CA LYS A 50 9.65 17.00 14.24
C LYS A 50 8.83 16.68 12.99
N ILE A 51 9.44 15.92 12.09
CA ILE A 51 8.71 15.23 11.05
C ILE A 51 7.77 14.36 11.85
N ASP A 52 6.50 14.71 11.84
CA ASP A 52 5.47 13.89 12.46
C ASP A 52 5.45 12.56 11.69
N LYS A 53 6.23 11.60 12.22
CA LYS A 53 6.38 10.28 11.62
C LYS A 53 5.01 9.64 11.42
N THR A 54 4.04 10.00 12.26
CA THR A 54 2.66 9.51 12.20
C THR A 54 1.96 9.97 10.93
N THR A 55 2.03 11.25 10.57
CA THR A 55 1.40 11.79 9.35
C THR A 55 1.95 11.13 8.09
N ASN A 56 3.27 10.99 7.98
CA ASN A 56 3.92 10.34 6.84
C ASN A 56 3.54 8.85 6.72
N VAL A 57 3.40 8.14 7.85
CA VAL A 57 2.98 6.73 7.87
C VAL A 57 1.52 6.62 7.44
N VAL A 58 0.62 7.48 7.93
CA VAL A 58 -0.80 7.51 7.54
C VAL A 58 -0.96 7.73 6.04
N GLU A 59 -0.24 8.70 5.46
CA GLU A 59 -0.31 8.97 4.01
C GLU A 59 0.13 7.76 3.19
N LYS A 60 1.27 7.16 3.51
CA LYS A 60 1.77 5.96 2.82
C LYS A 60 0.84 4.76 2.94
N ILE A 61 0.17 4.59 4.08
CA ILE A 61 -0.81 3.52 4.27
C ILE A 61 -2.05 3.78 3.40
N LYS A 62 -2.55 5.02 3.36
CA LYS A 62 -3.72 5.40 2.55
C LYS A 62 -3.48 5.26 1.04
N GLU A 63 -2.26 5.51 0.57
CA GLU A 63 -1.88 5.29 -0.84
C GLU A 63 -2.10 3.84 -1.29
N ILE A 64 -1.95 2.86 -0.37
CA ILE A 64 -2.18 1.44 -0.67
C ILE A 64 -3.67 1.13 -0.82
N SER A 65 -4.55 1.90 -0.16
CA SER A 65 -6.01 1.76 -0.08
C SER A 65 -6.52 0.32 0.09
N GLU A 66 -6.59 -0.49 -0.96
CA GLU A 66 -6.98 -1.90 -0.90
C GLU A 66 -5.76 -2.82 -0.78
N PHE A 67 -5.55 -3.39 0.40
CA PHE A 67 -4.48 -4.35 0.64
C PHE A 67 -5.00 -5.78 0.54
N SER A 68 -5.03 -6.30 -0.70
CA SER A 68 -5.46 -7.67 -0.97
C SER A 68 -4.40 -8.67 -0.49
N THR A 69 -4.79 -9.56 0.43
CA THR A 69 -3.85 -10.47 1.10
C THR A 69 -4.20 -11.94 0.98
N ALA A 70 -5.43 -12.26 0.56
CA ALA A 70 -5.87 -13.61 0.23
C ALA A 70 -6.66 -13.63 -1.07
N CYS A 71 -6.52 -14.73 -1.80
CA CYS A 71 -7.28 -15.00 -3.00
C CYS A 71 -7.74 -16.47 -2.98
N TYR A 72 -9.03 -16.68 -3.24
CA TYR A 72 -9.62 -17.99 -3.43
C TYR A 72 -9.90 -18.18 -4.91
N TYR A 73 -9.41 -19.27 -5.49
CA TYR A 73 -9.63 -19.65 -6.87
C TYR A 73 -10.51 -20.88 -6.92
N GLU A 74 -11.42 -20.91 -7.85
CA GLU A 74 -12.25 -22.08 -8.14
C GLU A 74 -12.52 -22.21 -9.63
N GLU A 75 -12.54 -23.45 -10.06
CA GLU A 75 -13.02 -23.88 -11.37
C GLU A 75 -14.22 -24.80 -11.16
N ALA A 76 -15.34 -24.48 -11.78
CA ALA A 76 -16.59 -25.23 -11.61
C ALA A 76 -17.24 -25.52 -12.95
N VAL A 77 -17.88 -26.67 -13.02
CA VAL A 77 -18.72 -27.05 -14.15
C VAL A 77 -20.15 -26.70 -13.81
N LEU A 78 -20.70 -25.73 -14.53
CA LEU A 78 -22.09 -25.32 -14.41
C LEU A 78 -22.93 -26.16 -15.38
N LYS A 79 -23.98 -26.75 -14.88
CA LYS A 79 -24.92 -27.52 -15.68
C LYS A 79 -26.32 -27.04 -15.44
N ASP A 80 -27.06 -26.77 -16.48
CA ASP A 80 -28.50 -26.54 -16.41
C ASP A 80 -29.21 -27.36 -17.49
N LYS A 81 -30.33 -27.97 -17.10
CA LYS A 81 -31.18 -28.74 -17.97
C LYS A 81 -32.62 -28.33 -17.78
N LYS A 82 -33.24 -27.87 -18.83
CA LYS A 82 -34.64 -27.48 -18.84
C LYS A 82 -35.43 -28.38 -19.78
N THR A 83 -36.50 -28.89 -19.26
CA THR A 83 -37.48 -29.66 -20.08
C THR A 83 -38.67 -28.76 -20.34
N ASP A 84 -38.91 -28.47 -21.60
CA ASP A 84 -40.06 -27.68 -22.02
C ASP A 84 -41.24 -28.63 -22.29
N ASN A 85 -42.13 -28.71 -21.31
CA ASN A 85 -43.42 -29.42 -21.49
C ASN A 85 -44.31 -28.53 -22.36
N ASN A 86 -44.19 -28.66 -23.67
CA ASN A 86 -44.94 -27.90 -24.68
C ASN A 86 -46.47 -28.21 -24.63
N LYS A 87 -47.10 -28.03 -23.47
CA LYS A 87 -48.55 -28.28 -23.27
C LYS A 87 -49.46 -27.39 -24.14
N GLY A 88 -48.90 -26.42 -24.86
CA GLY A 88 -49.67 -25.49 -25.72
C GLY A 88 -49.39 -25.59 -27.21
N ASN A 89 -48.41 -26.39 -27.63
CA ASN A 89 -48.02 -26.53 -29.05
C ASN A 89 -48.47 -27.89 -29.61
N LEU A 90 -48.58 -27.98 -30.95
CA LEU A 90 -48.95 -29.20 -31.69
C LEU A 90 -48.04 -30.41 -31.33
N LEU A 91 -46.75 -30.12 -30.97
CA LEU A 91 -45.77 -31.10 -30.51
C LEU A 91 -46.08 -31.69 -29.12
N GLY A 92 -46.69 -30.87 -28.21
CA GLY A 92 -47.14 -31.36 -26.91
C GLY A 92 -48.36 -32.25 -26.96
N LEU A 93 -49.17 -32.13 -28.03
CA LEU A 93 -50.29 -33.04 -28.30
C LEU A 93 -49.86 -34.46 -28.73
N VAL A 94 -48.65 -34.58 -29.29
CA VAL A 94 -48.02 -35.85 -29.69
C VAL A 94 -47.00 -36.35 -28.68
N GLY A 95 -46.90 -35.72 -27.47
CA GLY A 95 -46.05 -36.19 -26.38
C GLY A 95 -44.55 -36.01 -26.59
N VAL A 96 -44.15 -35.11 -27.50
CA VAL A 96 -42.72 -34.78 -27.72
C VAL A 96 -42.24 -33.77 -26.68
N GLU A 97 -41.45 -34.24 -25.73
CA GLU A 97 -40.74 -33.39 -24.77
C GLU A 97 -39.46 -32.87 -25.44
N THR A 98 -39.30 -31.55 -25.48
CA THR A 98 -38.04 -30.94 -25.88
C THR A 98 -37.26 -30.59 -24.63
N SER A 99 -36.05 -31.11 -24.52
CA SER A 99 -35.11 -30.71 -23.44
C SER A 99 -34.00 -29.90 -24.05
N LYS A 100 -33.52 -28.91 -23.27
CA LYS A 100 -32.29 -28.17 -23.58
C LYS A 100 -31.30 -28.35 -22.46
N GLU A 101 -30.03 -28.46 -22.78
CA GLU A 101 -28.96 -28.69 -21.82
C GLU A 101 -27.79 -27.76 -22.14
N ILE A 102 -27.20 -27.18 -21.10
CA ILE A 102 -25.98 -26.36 -21.20
C ILE A 102 -24.96 -26.83 -20.16
N VAL A 103 -23.71 -26.95 -20.59
CA VAL A 103 -22.58 -27.25 -19.71
C VAL A 103 -21.49 -26.23 -19.97
N ILE A 104 -21.18 -25.44 -18.95
CA ILE A 104 -20.18 -24.39 -19.01
C ILE A 104 -19.11 -24.66 -17.95
N LEU A 105 -17.85 -24.67 -18.34
CA LEU A 105 -16.73 -24.60 -17.42
C LEU A 105 -16.47 -23.12 -17.09
N SER A 106 -16.52 -22.78 -15.81
CA SER A 106 -16.32 -21.42 -15.33
C SER A 106 -15.15 -21.36 -14.36
N LYS A 107 -14.30 -20.33 -14.53
CA LYS A 107 -13.20 -20.04 -13.62
C LYS A 107 -13.49 -18.73 -12.91
N GLY A 108 -13.24 -18.71 -11.59
CA GLY A 108 -13.48 -17.52 -10.80
C GLY A 108 -12.50 -17.37 -9.66
N LYS A 109 -12.40 -16.14 -9.17
CA LYS A 109 -11.59 -15.83 -8.00
C LYS A 109 -12.29 -14.81 -7.10
N VAL A 110 -12.07 -14.97 -5.79
CA VAL A 110 -12.52 -14.03 -4.76
C VAL A 110 -11.29 -13.41 -4.11
N ARG A 111 -11.23 -12.09 -4.05
CA ARG A 111 -10.15 -11.37 -3.36
C ARG A 111 -10.63 -10.84 -2.03
N ALA A 112 -9.78 -10.98 -1.00
CA ALA A 112 -10.04 -10.47 0.34
C ALA A 112 -8.78 -9.83 0.94
N GLY A 113 -8.98 -8.88 1.86
CA GLY A 113 -7.89 -8.16 2.49
C GLY A 113 -8.37 -7.01 3.37
N PHE A 114 -7.48 -6.07 3.63
CA PHE A 114 -7.73 -4.90 4.47
C PHE A 114 -7.98 -3.65 3.62
N ASP A 115 -9.01 -2.91 3.98
CA ASP A 115 -9.26 -1.57 3.45
C ASP A 115 -8.51 -0.55 4.29
N LEU A 116 -7.28 -0.27 3.87
CA LEU A 116 -6.39 0.64 4.59
C LEU A 116 -6.78 2.11 4.45
N SER A 117 -7.69 2.45 3.54
CA SER A 117 -8.22 3.83 3.41
C SER A 117 -8.98 4.29 4.66
N LYS A 118 -9.47 3.32 5.46
CA LYS A 118 -10.18 3.57 6.73
C LYS A 118 -9.26 3.88 7.91
N ILE A 119 -7.96 3.67 7.76
CA ILE A 119 -6.99 3.97 8.81
C ILE A 119 -6.80 5.48 8.89
N ASN A 120 -6.94 6.03 10.09
CA ASN A 120 -6.71 7.44 10.40
C ASN A 120 -5.55 7.58 11.40
N ALA A 121 -5.19 8.83 11.71
CA ALA A 121 -4.09 9.12 12.63
C ALA A 121 -4.36 8.58 14.05
N GLU A 122 -5.61 8.51 14.47
CA GLU A 122 -6.02 8.01 15.79
C GLU A 122 -5.80 6.50 15.93
N SER A 123 -5.84 5.76 14.80
CA SER A 123 -5.59 4.32 14.75
C SER A 123 -4.10 3.96 14.80
N ILE A 124 -3.19 4.96 14.80
CA ILE A 124 -1.75 4.77 14.72
C ILE A 124 -1.07 5.43 15.90
N HIS A 125 -0.32 4.63 16.67
CA HIS A 125 0.48 5.11 17.81
C HIS A 125 1.94 4.76 17.61
N ILE A 126 2.81 5.76 17.59
CA ILE A 126 4.26 5.61 17.48
C ILE A 126 4.92 6.01 18.78
N SER A 127 5.72 5.09 19.36
CA SER A 127 6.51 5.34 20.56
C SER A 127 7.94 4.83 20.35
N GLY A 128 8.86 5.76 20.08
CA GLY A 128 10.23 5.44 19.69
C GLY A 128 10.24 4.56 18.41
N ASP A 129 10.79 3.37 18.50
CA ASP A 129 10.86 2.40 17.39
C ASP A 129 9.67 1.43 17.35
N THR A 130 8.67 1.63 18.22
CA THR A 130 7.47 0.79 18.27
C THR A 130 6.32 1.45 17.53
N LEU A 131 5.74 0.74 16.57
CA LEU A 131 4.54 1.11 15.84
C LEU A 131 3.37 0.22 16.27
N SER A 132 2.28 0.84 16.70
CA SER A 132 1.01 0.15 17.01
C SER A 132 -0.07 0.65 16.07
N ILE A 133 -0.76 -0.26 15.38
CA ILE A 133 -1.84 0.08 14.43
C ILE A 133 -3.07 -0.74 14.75
N GLU A 134 -4.23 -0.07 14.77
CA GLU A 134 -5.54 -0.70 14.78
C GLU A 134 -6.03 -0.87 13.33
N LEU A 135 -6.08 -2.13 12.89
CA LEU A 135 -6.51 -2.49 11.55
C LEU A 135 -8.04 -2.71 11.52
N PRO A 136 -8.71 -2.29 10.45
CA PRO A 136 -10.11 -2.66 10.25
C PRO A 136 -10.25 -4.17 10.07
N GLN A 137 -11.48 -4.69 10.18
CA GLN A 137 -11.74 -6.09 9.85
C GLN A 137 -11.48 -6.34 8.36
N PRO A 138 -10.91 -7.51 7.99
CA PRO A 138 -10.74 -7.86 6.60
C PRO A 138 -12.09 -8.03 5.90
N LYS A 139 -12.16 -7.59 4.64
CA LYS A 139 -13.37 -7.71 3.81
C LYS A 139 -13.06 -8.39 2.48
N ILE A 140 -14.12 -8.86 1.84
CA ILE A 140 -14.06 -9.27 0.44
C ILE A 140 -14.13 -7.99 -0.41
N PHE A 141 -13.18 -7.85 -1.34
CA PHE A 141 -13.14 -6.72 -2.26
C PHE A 141 -14.00 -6.99 -3.49
N ASP A 142 -13.74 -8.11 -4.15
CA ASP A 142 -14.42 -8.46 -5.38
C ASP A 142 -14.50 -9.97 -5.61
N ILE A 143 -15.42 -10.30 -6.50
CA ILE A 143 -15.59 -11.64 -7.05
C ILE A 143 -15.43 -11.48 -8.55
N ILE A 144 -14.35 -12.00 -9.08
CA ILE A 144 -13.98 -11.87 -10.48
C ILE A 144 -14.33 -13.17 -11.20
N THR A 145 -15.24 -13.03 -12.15
CA THR A 145 -15.62 -14.09 -13.10
C THR A 145 -15.60 -13.42 -14.47
N ASN A 146 -14.59 -13.73 -15.29
CA ASN A 146 -14.49 -13.14 -16.61
C ASN A 146 -15.29 -13.94 -17.62
N PRO A 147 -16.05 -13.29 -18.51
CA PRO A 147 -16.77 -13.98 -19.58
C PRO A 147 -15.86 -14.79 -20.50
N SER A 148 -14.60 -14.36 -20.68
CA SER A 148 -13.59 -15.09 -21.45
C SER A 148 -13.12 -16.41 -20.81
N ASP A 149 -13.39 -16.57 -19.51
CA ASP A 149 -13.01 -17.75 -18.74
C ASP A 149 -14.13 -18.79 -18.71
N TYR A 150 -15.21 -18.57 -19.50
CA TYR A 150 -16.29 -19.53 -19.70
C TYR A 150 -16.02 -20.34 -20.96
N GLU A 151 -15.84 -21.65 -20.78
CA GLU A 151 -15.73 -22.60 -21.88
C GLU A 151 -17.04 -23.36 -21.98
N MET A 152 -17.74 -23.22 -23.12
CA MET A 152 -18.97 -23.91 -23.39
C MET A 152 -18.66 -25.30 -23.93
N TYR A 153 -19.02 -26.36 -23.19
CA TYR A 153 -18.76 -27.72 -23.57
C TYR A 153 -19.95 -28.36 -24.28
N VAL A 154 -21.16 -28.06 -23.84
CA VAL A 154 -22.40 -28.58 -24.43
C VAL A 154 -23.40 -27.44 -24.48
N GLU A 155 -23.97 -27.21 -25.63
CA GLU A 155 -25.12 -26.34 -25.83
C GLU A 155 -26.11 -27.05 -26.71
N ASP A 156 -27.14 -27.65 -26.11
CA ASP A 156 -28.26 -28.24 -26.79
C ASP A 156 -29.50 -27.36 -26.57
N GLY A 157 -30.19 -27.06 -27.65
CA GLY A 157 -31.30 -26.13 -27.63
C GLY A 157 -30.91 -24.67 -27.69
N LYS A 158 -31.90 -23.77 -27.58
CA LYS A 158 -31.69 -22.32 -27.60
C LYS A 158 -31.68 -21.77 -26.17
N TRP A 159 -30.58 -21.20 -25.78
CA TRP A 159 -30.40 -20.49 -24.49
C TRP A 159 -30.48 -18.98 -24.71
N SER A 160 -31.32 -18.33 -23.94
CA SER A 160 -31.37 -16.87 -23.96
C SER A 160 -30.22 -16.27 -23.16
N HIS A 161 -29.88 -15.02 -23.47
CA HIS A 161 -28.86 -14.28 -22.72
C HIS A 161 -29.20 -14.19 -21.22
N ASP A 162 -30.49 -14.02 -20.89
CA ASP A 162 -30.94 -13.92 -19.49
C ASP A 162 -30.74 -15.24 -18.74
N GLU A 163 -30.96 -16.39 -19.39
CA GLU A 163 -30.74 -17.72 -18.78
C GLU A 163 -29.25 -17.93 -18.48
N ILE A 164 -28.37 -17.60 -19.42
CA ILE A 164 -26.92 -17.71 -19.24
C ILE A 164 -26.47 -16.77 -18.13
N SER A 165 -26.98 -15.53 -18.12
CA SER A 165 -26.66 -14.55 -17.08
C SER A 165 -27.12 -14.99 -15.69
N ALA A 166 -28.30 -15.63 -15.59
CA ALA A 166 -28.79 -16.18 -14.34
C ALA A 166 -27.87 -17.29 -13.80
N LEU A 167 -27.42 -18.20 -14.68
CA LEU A 167 -26.49 -19.27 -14.34
C LEU A 167 -25.14 -18.72 -13.86
N GLN A 168 -24.63 -17.66 -14.51
CA GLN A 168 -23.42 -16.99 -14.12
C GLN A 168 -23.56 -16.30 -12.76
N ALA A 169 -24.70 -15.66 -12.50
CA ALA A 169 -25.00 -15.03 -11.22
C ALA A 169 -25.08 -16.06 -10.07
N GLU A 170 -25.68 -17.22 -10.33
CA GLU A 170 -25.71 -18.33 -9.39
C GLU A 170 -24.29 -18.83 -9.07
N TYR A 171 -23.47 -19.05 -10.09
CA TYR A 171 -22.07 -19.44 -9.90
C TYR A 171 -21.31 -18.43 -9.04
N ARG A 172 -21.49 -17.13 -9.31
CA ARG A 172 -20.84 -16.07 -8.52
C ARG A 172 -21.22 -16.14 -7.02
N ASN A 173 -22.49 -16.45 -6.73
CA ASN A 173 -22.96 -16.62 -5.36
C ASN A 173 -22.38 -17.88 -4.70
N GLN A 174 -22.33 -19.00 -5.44
CA GLN A 174 -21.71 -20.24 -4.98
C GLN A 174 -20.22 -20.04 -4.70
N LEU A 175 -19.48 -19.37 -5.60
CA LEU A 175 -18.07 -19.05 -5.46
C LEU A 175 -17.80 -18.22 -4.18
N LEU A 176 -18.66 -17.23 -3.91
CA LEU A 176 -18.59 -16.45 -2.69
C LEU A 176 -18.82 -17.28 -1.43
N ALA A 177 -19.83 -18.15 -1.45
CA ALA A 177 -20.16 -19.02 -0.33
C ALA A 177 -18.98 -19.96 -0.02
N LYS A 178 -18.45 -20.63 -1.03
CA LYS A 178 -17.30 -21.54 -0.89
C LYS A 178 -16.02 -20.81 -0.41
N ALA A 179 -15.77 -19.61 -0.90
CA ALA A 179 -14.63 -18.80 -0.43
C ALA A 179 -14.77 -18.46 1.06
N LYS A 180 -15.99 -18.15 1.53
CA LYS A 180 -16.26 -17.90 2.96
C LYS A 180 -16.09 -19.18 3.79
N GLU A 181 -16.63 -20.32 3.34
CA GLU A 181 -16.46 -21.62 3.98
C GLU A 181 -15.00 -22.06 4.05
N ALA A 182 -14.21 -21.77 3.02
CA ALA A 182 -12.76 -21.97 3.00
C ALA A 182 -11.98 -21.03 3.93
N GLY A 183 -12.66 -20.13 4.64
CA GLY A 183 -12.08 -19.22 5.62
C GLY A 183 -11.23 -18.10 5.01
N ILE A 184 -11.61 -17.59 3.83
CA ILE A 184 -10.82 -16.57 3.12
C ILE A 184 -10.54 -15.34 3.99
N LEU A 185 -11.49 -14.90 4.81
CA LEU A 185 -11.32 -13.74 5.69
C LEU A 185 -10.29 -13.98 6.79
N ALA A 186 -10.30 -15.19 7.39
CA ALA A 186 -9.31 -15.57 8.40
C ALA A 186 -7.90 -15.63 7.78
N LYS A 187 -7.78 -16.25 6.61
CA LYS A 187 -6.53 -16.29 5.84
C LYS A 187 -6.04 -14.88 5.46
N ALA A 188 -6.96 -14.02 5.04
CA ALA A 188 -6.65 -12.64 4.73
C ALA A 188 -6.13 -11.88 5.96
N LYS A 189 -6.74 -12.10 7.13
CA LYS A 189 -6.32 -11.50 8.40
C LYS A 189 -4.89 -11.90 8.77
N GLU A 190 -4.59 -13.19 8.76
CA GLU A 190 -3.25 -13.70 9.08
C GLU A 190 -2.19 -13.25 8.11
N ALA A 191 -2.41 -13.48 6.81
CA ALA A 191 -1.47 -13.11 5.77
C ALA A 191 -1.24 -11.59 5.72
N GLY A 192 -2.30 -10.82 5.94
CA GLY A 192 -2.23 -9.36 5.93
C GLY A 192 -1.45 -8.80 7.10
N LYS A 193 -1.68 -9.29 8.32
CA LYS A 193 -0.89 -8.90 9.49
C LYS A 193 0.59 -9.16 9.25
N LYS A 194 0.95 -10.37 8.83
CA LYS A 194 2.35 -10.75 8.59
C LYS A 194 3.03 -9.88 7.52
N ARG A 195 2.33 -9.58 6.43
CA ARG A 195 2.86 -8.73 5.35
C ARG A 195 3.00 -7.27 5.78
N LEU A 196 2.00 -6.72 6.52
CA LEU A 196 2.08 -5.36 7.04
C LEU A 196 3.18 -5.22 8.08
N GLU A 197 3.35 -6.20 8.97
CA GLU A 197 4.45 -6.23 9.94
C GLU A 197 5.80 -6.17 9.23
N SER A 198 6.02 -7.03 8.22
CA SER A 198 7.25 -7.02 7.42
C SER A 198 7.45 -5.68 6.70
N LEU A 199 6.39 -5.09 6.16
CA LEU A 199 6.44 -3.80 5.47
C LEU A 199 6.87 -2.68 6.42
N PHE A 200 6.29 -2.61 7.62
CA PHE A 200 6.63 -1.57 8.59
C PHE A 200 8.02 -1.75 9.19
N MET A 201 8.51 -2.98 9.31
CA MET A 201 9.90 -3.22 9.67
C MET A 201 10.87 -2.64 8.62
N THR A 202 10.52 -2.68 7.33
CA THR A 202 11.35 -2.04 6.29
C THR A 202 11.33 -0.51 6.36
N PHE A 203 10.32 0.08 7.00
CA PHE A 203 10.25 1.52 7.27
C PHE A 203 11.06 1.95 8.51
N GLY A 204 11.75 1.02 9.16
CA GLY A 204 12.68 1.29 10.27
C GLY A 204 12.06 1.14 11.65
N PHE A 205 10.90 0.51 11.79
CA PHE A 205 10.34 0.16 13.09
C PHE A 205 10.91 -1.18 13.56
N SER A 206 11.40 -1.23 14.80
CA SER A 206 11.92 -2.45 15.41
C SER A 206 10.82 -3.36 15.96
N VAL A 207 9.70 -2.78 16.37
CA VAL A 207 8.55 -3.49 16.91
C VAL A 207 7.26 -2.99 16.27
N VAL A 208 6.47 -3.92 15.71
CA VAL A 208 5.18 -3.62 15.09
C VAL A 208 4.08 -4.41 15.80
N LYS A 209 3.06 -3.72 16.29
CA LYS A 209 1.90 -4.30 16.96
C LYS A 209 0.65 -4.04 16.13
N LEU A 210 0.07 -5.09 15.54
CA LEU A 210 -1.13 -4.99 14.72
C LEU A 210 -2.32 -5.61 15.46
N LYS A 211 -3.28 -4.79 15.84
CA LYS A 211 -4.57 -5.21 16.40
C LYS A 211 -5.62 -5.13 15.30
N CYS A 212 -6.58 -6.04 15.27
CA CYS A 212 -7.80 -5.92 14.47
C CYS A 212 -8.96 -5.79 15.42
N GLU A 213 -9.81 -4.84 15.17
CA GLU A 213 -11.11 -4.75 15.85
C GLU A 213 -11.93 -6.03 15.70
#